data_d393331027a9b5bff48fa26315e01d39
#
_entry.id   d393331027a9b5bff48fa26315e01d39
#
_cell.length_a   1.000
_cell.length_b   1.000
_cell.length_c   1.000
_cell.angle_alpha   90.00
_cell.angle_beta   90.00
_cell.angle_gamma   90.00
#
_symmetry.space_group_name_H-M   'P 1'
#
loop_
_entity.id
_entity.type
_entity.pdbx_description
1 polymer ?
#
loop_
_entity_poly.entity_id
_entity_poly.type
_entity_poly.pdbx_seq_one_letter_code
_entity_poly.pdbx_strand_id
1 'polypeptide(L)'
;MARVWRRAQFTTGGASGAIALIALSPVKLPDPLPVSRKQHGMPDDSENAEAIALVTRDRSEDPAWFVDQVVTPFADLIASDLGPDVAASALATEHAYVIEGEVEDPEDLGHVQAAWALAKCLCEQGATLVVDVYAARAHLGEEVAALAPDRELEVMHEVTLFFDETEAGTLAAWSLGLRKFGRPEIVLLDIAPDKATETALLLRDIAATLVAGERIEPGDGVGVPDGRRLVAERFDPASAPVVSIEGDALVLR
;
A
#
# COMPACT_ATOMS: atom_id res chain seq x y z
N MET A 1 -22.20 10.86 6.45
CA MET A 1 -20.96 11.51 6.00
C MET A 1 -19.83 10.71 6.59
N ALA A 2 -18.89 10.27 5.78
CA ALA A 2 -17.71 9.53 6.28
C ALA A 2 -16.72 10.53 6.89
N ARG A 3 -16.31 10.24 8.12
CA ARG A 3 -15.28 11.05 8.78
C ARG A 3 -13.94 10.79 8.09
N VAL A 4 -13.18 11.86 7.81
CA VAL A 4 -11.82 11.72 7.27
C VAL A 4 -10.92 10.97 8.26
N TRP A 5 -10.11 10.07 7.75
CA TRP A 5 -9.09 9.39 8.56
C TRP A 5 -8.01 10.39 8.94
N ARG A 6 -7.82 10.57 10.24
CA ARG A 6 -6.82 11.48 10.79
C ARG A 6 -5.70 10.70 11.44
N ARG A 7 -4.51 11.25 11.36
CA ARG A 7 -3.36 10.76 12.12
C ARG A 7 -3.56 11.12 13.60
N ALA A 8 -3.22 10.18 14.48
CA ALA A 8 -3.29 10.41 15.93
C ALA A 8 -2.24 11.42 16.40
N GLN A 9 -1.11 11.44 15.69
CA GLN A 9 0.02 12.34 15.91
C GLN A 9 0.53 12.76 14.53
N PHE A 10 0.92 14.02 14.37
CA PHE A 10 1.45 14.50 13.11
C PHE A 10 2.69 15.37 13.34
N THR A 11 3.81 14.90 12.78
CA THR A 11 5.06 15.65 12.74
C THR A 11 5.35 16.03 11.29
N THR A 12 5.44 17.33 11.02
CA THR A 12 5.69 17.88 9.69
C THR A 12 7.08 17.54 9.15
N GLY A 13 7.25 17.64 7.84
CA GLY A 13 8.52 17.41 7.13
C GLY A 13 8.69 15.97 6.67
N GLY A 14 7.60 15.22 6.53
CA GLY A 14 7.58 13.97 5.79
C GLY A 14 7.74 14.19 4.29
N ALA A 15 7.87 13.10 3.55
CA ALA A 15 7.80 13.09 2.09
C ALA A 15 6.35 13.16 1.61
N SER A 16 6.14 13.29 0.31
CA SER A 16 4.81 13.14 -0.28
C SER A 16 4.24 11.75 -0.01
N GLY A 17 2.97 11.70 0.40
CA GLY A 17 2.17 10.47 0.46
C GLY A 17 1.59 10.18 -0.92
N ALA A 18 1.91 9.00 -1.47
CA ALA A 18 1.44 8.59 -2.78
C ALA A 18 0.61 7.32 -2.71
N ILE A 19 -0.50 7.27 -3.45
CA ILE A 19 -1.31 6.06 -3.57
C ILE A 19 -1.46 5.67 -5.04
N ALA A 20 -1.40 4.37 -5.30
CA ALA A 20 -1.72 3.78 -6.59
C ALA A 20 -2.46 2.46 -6.39
N LEU A 21 -3.72 2.41 -6.84
CA LEU A 21 -4.53 1.19 -6.89
C LEU A 21 -4.89 0.91 -8.35
N ILE A 22 -4.87 -0.36 -8.76
CA ILE A 22 -5.29 -0.80 -10.07
C ILE A 22 -6.46 -1.77 -9.91
N ALA A 23 -7.67 -1.33 -10.30
CA ALA A 23 -8.83 -2.20 -10.32
C ALA A 23 -9.00 -2.84 -11.71
N LEU A 24 -9.11 -4.16 -11.77
CA LEU A 24 -9.28 -4.94 -12.99
C LEU A 24 -10.73 -5.39 -13.16
N SER A 25 -11.26 -5.21 -14.35
CA SER A 25 -12.65 -5.55 -14.65
C SER A 25 -12.79 -6.30 -15.98
N PRO A 26 -13.59 -7.38 -16.03
CA PRO A 26 -13.90 -8.08 -17.27
C PRO A 26 -14.91 -7.30 -18.14
N VAL A 27 -15.55 -6.27 -17.59
CA VAL A 27 -16.55 -5.46 -18.27
C VAL A 27 -16.22 -3.98 -18.16
N LYS A 28 -16.63 -3.20 -19.17
CA LYS A 28 -16.51 -1.75 -19.08
C LYS A 28 -17.49 -1.19 -18.04
N LEU A 29 -16.97 -0.45 -17.09
CA LEU A 29 -17.77 0.14 -16.01
C LEU A 29 -18.43 1.45 -16.46
N PRO A 30 -19.49 1.92 -15.74
CA PRO A 30 -20.16 3.18 -16.06
C PRO A 30 -19.24 4.39 -16.08
N ASP A 31 -19.48 5.29 -17.03
CA ASP A 31 -18.83 6.60 -17.09
C ASP A 31 -19.94 7.67 -17.28
N PRO A 32 -20.16 8.58 -16.33
CA PRO A 32 -19.44 8.73 -15.06
C PRO A 32 -19.69 7.59 -14.06
N LEU A 33 -18.68 7.31 -13.22
CA LEU A 33 -18.79 6.34 -12.14
C LEU A 33 -19.80 6.84 -11.08
N PRO A 34 -20.78 6.01 -10.64
CA PRO A 34 -21.84 6.44 -9.70
C PRO A 34 -21.32 6.49 -8.25
N VAL A 35 -20.32 7.32 -7.98
CA VAL A 35 -19.73 7.45 -6.65
C VAL A 35 -20.70 8.15 -5.69
N SER A 36 -21.05 7.46 -4.61
CA SER A 36 -21.83 8.00 -3.50
C SER A 36 -20.91 8.24 -2.29
N ARG A 37 -20.78 9.47 -1.85
CA ARG A 37 -19.95 9.82 -0.68
C ARG A 37 -20.31 8.97 0.55
N LYS A 38 -21.61 8.83 0.84
CA LYS A 38 -22.08 8.07 1.99
C LYS A 38 -21.88 6.56 1.84
N GLN A 39 -22.22 5.99 0.67
CA GLN A 39 -22.17 4.55 0.44
C GLN A 39 -20.74 4.02 0.36
N HIS A 40 -19.86 4.77 -0.31
CA HIS A 40 -18.50 4.33 -0.56
C HIS A 40 -17.48 4.84 0.48
N GLY A 41 -17.89 5.72 1.41
CA GLY A 41 -17.02 6.24 2.45
C GLY A 41 -16.09 7.36 2.00
N MET A 42 -16.43 8.05 0.90
CA MET A 42 -15.67 9.21 0.43
C MET A 42 -15.66 10.30 1.50
N PRO A 43 -14.49 10.82 1.91
CA PRO A 43 -14.41 11.89 2.91
C PRO A 43 -15.03 13.19 2.39
N ASP A 44 -15.66 13.96 3.28
CA ASP A 44 -16.39 15.17 2.90
C ASP A 44 -15.52 16.43 2.92
N ASP A 45 -14.61 16.53 3.86
CA ASP A 45 -13.85 17.77 4.15
C ASP A 45 -12.33 17.46 4.19
N SER A 46 -11.79 16.96 3.05
CA SER A 46 -10.35 16.72 2.92
C SER A 46 -9.88 17.22 1.55
N GLU A 47 -9.03 18.22 1.55
CA GLU A 47 -8.33 18.68 0.33
C GLU A 47 -7.46 17.57 -0.24
N ASN A 48 -6.91 16.71 0.63
CA ASN A 48 -6.11 15.57 0.20
C ASN A 48 -6.90 14.57 -0.64
N ALA A 49 -8.21 14.42 -0.40
CA ALA A 49 -9.07 13.55 -1.21
C ALA A 49 -9.25 14.05 -2.66
N GLU A 50 -9.12 15.35 -2.90
CA GLU A 50 -9.23 15.96 -4.23
C GLU A 50 -8.00 15.69 -5.10
N ALA A 51 -6.87 15.27 -4.49
CA ALA A 51 -5.66 14.90 -5.23
C ALA A 51 -5.76 13.55 -5.96
N ILE A 52 -6.85 12.79 -5.73
CA ILE A 52 -7.02 11.46 -6.30
C ILE A 52 -7.66 11.54 -7.69
N ALA A 53 -6.95 11.01 -8.67
CA ALA A 53 -7.41 10.84 -10.04
C ALA A 53 -7.83 9.39 -10.33
N LEU A 54 -8.77 9.23 -11.26
CA LEU A 54 -9.18 7.95 -11.83
C LEU A 54 -8.91 7.96 -13.32
N VAL A 55 -8.10 7.04 -13.80
CA VAL A 55 -7.75 6.88 -15.22
C VAL A 55 -8.22 5.51 -15.71
N THR A 56 -9.00 5.50 -16.79
CA THR A 56 -9.44 4.26 -17.44
C THR A 56 -8.45 3.84 -18.53
N ARG A 57 -8.20 2.54 -18.63
CA ARG A 57 -7.38 1.90 -19.67
C ARG A 57 -8.12 0.73 -20.27
N ASP A 58 -8.19 0.68 -21.59
CA ASP A 58 -8.75 -0.44 -22.34
C ASP A 58 -7.62 -1.22 -23.03
N ARG A 59 -7.56 -2.53 -22.83
CA ARG A 59 -6.51 -3.40 -23.40
C ARG A 59 -6.47 -3.34 -24.92
N SER A 60 -7.63 -3.24 -25.56
CA SER A 60 -7.74 -3.12 -27.02
C SER A 60 -7.11 -1.83 -27.58
N GLU A 61 -7.07 -0.76 -26.79
CA GLU A 61 -6.48 0.53 -27.18
C GLU A 61 -4.99 0.60 -26.87
N ASP A 62 -4.56 0.03 -25.74
CA ASP A 62 -3.14 0.04 -25.31
C ASP A 62 -2.71 -1.31 -24.71
N PRO A 63 -2.54 -2.36 -25.53
CA PRO A 63 -2.15 -3.68 -25.04
C PRO A 63 -0.73 -3.70 -24.43
N ALA A 64 0.16 -2.82 -24.89
CA ALA A 64 1.51 -2.76 -24.35
C ALA A 64 1.52 -2.24 -22.90
N TRP A 65 0.70 -1.22 -22.60
CA TRP A 65 0.53 -0.73 -21.24
C TRP A 65 0.05 -1.83 -20.29
N PHE A 66 -0.92 -2.67 -20.72
CA PHE A 66 -1.39 -3.79 -19.88
C PHE A 66 -0.28 -4.79 -19.59
N VAL A 67 0.56 -5.11 -20.56
CA VAL A 67 1.69 -6.02 -20.34
C VAL A 67 2.70 -5.42 -19.38
N ASP A 68 3.09 -4.18 -19.61
CA ASP A 68 4.19 -3.53 -18.88
C ASP A 68 3.79 -3.06 -17.49
N GLN A 69 2.53 -2.62 -17.30
CA GLN A 69 2.07 -2.00 -16.05
C GLN A 69 1.15 -2.91 -15.21
N VAL A 70 0.65 -3.99 -15.75
CA VAL A 70 -0.27 -4.90 -15.03
C VAL A 70 0.27 -6.32 -15.01
N VAL A 71 0.51 -6.92 -16.19
CA VAL A 71 0.85 -8.35 -16.26
C VAL A 71 2.24 -8.61 -15.71
N THR A 72 3.25 -7.93 -16.24
CA THR A 72 4.65 -8.16 -15.86
C THR A 72 4.92 -7.87 -14.37
N PRO A 73 4.46 -6.74 -13.79
CA PRO A 73 4.75 -6.44 -12.39
C PRO A 73 3.95 -7.27 -11.39
N PHE A 74 2.71 -7.70 -11.74
CA PHE A 74 1.78 -8.19 -10.73
C PHE A 74 1.31 -9.63 -10.92
N ALA A 75 1.72 -10.35 -11.99
CA ALA A 75 1.28 -11.72 -12.22
C ALA A 75 1.63 -12.65 -11.06
N ASP A 76 2.88 -12.63 -10.63
CA ASP A 76 3.37 -13.49 -9.54
C ASP A 76 2.77 -13.05 -8.18
N LEU A 77 2.61 -11.76 -7.95
CA LEU A 77 1.96 -11.23 -6.76
C LEU A 77 0.52 -11.72 -6.64
N ILE A 78 -0.28 -11.55 -7.69
CA ILE A 78 -1.69 -11.96 -7.69
C ILE A 78 -1.80 -13.48 -7.52
N ALA A 79 -0.91 -14.24 -8.19
CA ALA A 79 -0.89 -15.69 -8.06
C ALA A 79 -0.49 -16.16 -6.64
N SER A 80 0.43 -15.45 -5.99
CA SER A 80 0.84 -15.71 -4.61
C SER A 80 -0.28 -15.41 -3.61
N ASP A 81 -0.94 -14.26 -3.75
CA ASP A 81 -1.95 -13.80 -2.78
C ASP A 81 -3.29 -14.54 -2.96
N LEU A 82 -3.71 -14.78 -4.21
CA LEU A 82 -5.09 -15.20 -4.52
C LEU A 82 -5.16 -16.53 -5.28
N GLY A 83 -4.02 -17.09 -5.66
CA GLY A 83 -3.92 -18.32 -6.41
C GLY A 83 -3.87 -18.16 -7.94
N PRO A 84 -3.33 -19.16 -8.65
CA PRO A 84 -3.03 -19.06 -10.09
C PRO A 84 -4.28 -18.90 -10.97
N ASP A 85 -5.40 -19.51 -10.59
CA ASP A 85 -6.65 -19.44 -11.38
C ASP A 85 -7.25 -18.01 -11.33
N VAL A 86 -7.21 -17.37 -10.15
CA VAL A 86 -7.63 -15.97 -9.99
C VAL A 86 -6.71 -15.06 -10.77
N ALA A 87 -5.39 -15.27 -10.69
CA ALA A 87 -4.41 -14.50 -11.44
C ALA A 87 -4.66 -14.61 -12.95
N ALA A 88 -4.83 -15.81 -13.49
CA ALA A 88 -5.09 -16.02 -14.92
C ALA A 88 -6.36 -15.29 -15.37
N SER A 89 -7.44 -15.37 -14.58
CA SER A 89 -8.71 -14.67 -14.87
C SER A 89 -8.57 -13.15 -14.82
N ALA A 90 -7.93 -12.61 -13.77
CA ALA A 90 -7.75 -11.19 -13.58
C ALA A 90 -6.85 -10.57 -14.66
N LEU A 91 -5.75 -11.24 -14.98
CA LEU A 91 -4.79 -10.77 -16.00
C LEU A 91 -5.32 -10.89 -17.45
N ALA A 92 -6.40 -11.63 -17.67
CA ALA A 92 -7.09 -11.71 -18.96
C ALA A 92 -8.16 -10.62 -19.15
N THR A 93 -8.41 -9.76 -18.16
CA THR A 93 -9.43 -8.71 -18.25
C THR A 93 -9.10 -7.63 -19.28
N GLU A 94 -10.16 -7.01 -19.84
CA GLU A 94 -10.03 -6.02 -20.90
C GLU A 94 -9.93 -4.58 -20.38
N HIS A 95 -10.30 -4.33 -19.11
CA HIS A 95 -10.38 -2.98 -18.56
C HIS A 95 -9.59 -2.88 -17.26
N ALA A 96 -8.81 -1.81 -17.13
CA ALA A 96 -8.14 -1.41 -15.90
C ALA A 96 -8.51 0.03 -15.54
N TYR A 97 -8.72 0.24 -14.25
CA TYR A 97 -9.04 1.53 -13.65
C TYR A 97 -7.94 1.87 -12.66
N VAL A 98 -7.10 2.84 -13.03
CA VAL A 98 -5.97 3.28 -12.20
C VAL A 98 -6.44 4.43 -11.32
N ILE A 99 -6.34 4.24 -10.02
CA ILE A 99 -6.61 5.25 -9.00
C ILE A 99 -5.25 5.69 -8.47
N GLU A 100 -4.89 6.93 -8.68
CA GLU A 100 -3.58 7.43 -8.30
C GLU A 100 -3.64 8.86 -7.77
N GLY A 101 -2.68 9.22 -6.93
CA GLY A 101 -2.53 10.57 -6.44
C GLY A 101 -1.33 10.72 -5.52
N GLU A 102 -0.93 11.98 -5.33
CA GLU A 102 0.18 12.35 -4.47
C GLU A 102 -0.18 13.62 -3.69
N VAL A 103 0.14 13.62 -2.39
CA VAL A 103 -0.13 14.72 -1.46
C VAL A 103 1.14 15.01 -0.67
N GLU A 104 1.58 16.27 -0.65
CA GLU A 104 2.75 16.68 0.11
C GLU A 104 2.49 16.54 1.61
N ASP A 105 3.34 15.75 2.29
CA ASP A 105 3.33 15.49 3.75
C ASP A 105 1.93 15.50 4.38
N PRO A 106 1.07 14.53 4.07
CA PRO A 106 -0.35 14.59 4.40
C PRO A 106 -0.63 14.59 5.91
N GLU A 107 -1.30 15.62 6.41
CA GLU A 107 -1.77 15.70 7.81
C GLU A 107 -2.96 14.77 8.07
N ASP A 108 -3.88 14.66 7.11
CA ASP A 108 -4.94 13.67 7.11
C ASP A 108 -4.75 12.64 6.00
N LEU A 109 -5.45 11.53 6.08
CA LEU A 109 -5.35 10.41 5.16
C LEU A 109 -6.53 10.36 4.16
N GLY A 110 -7.09 11.54 3.85
CA GLY A 110 -8.23 11.66 2.92
C GLY A 110 -7.93 11.11 1.53
N HIS A 111 -6.68 11.21 1.04
CA HIS A 111 -6.26 10.63 -0.24
C HIS A 111 -6.32 9.09 -0.21
N VAL A 112 -5.85 8.44 0.85
CA VAL A 112 -5.93 6.98 1.00
C VAL A 112 -7.40 6.54 1.10
N GLN A 113 -8.19 7.24 1.92
CA GLN A 113 -9.61 6.95 2.11
C GLN A 113 -10.40 7.14 0.80
N ALA A 114 -10.13 8.20 0.04
CA ALA A 114 -10.77 8.46 -1.24
C ALA A 114 -10.42 7.41 -2.29
N ALA A 115 -9.17 6.96 -2.34
CA ALA A 115 -8.75 5.90 -3.24
C ALA A 115 -9.50 4.59 -2.96
N TRP A 116 -9.61 4.17 -1.69
CA TRP A 116 -10.39 2.98 -1.32
C TRP A 116 -11.89 3.16 -1.54
N ALA A 117 -12.44 4.37 -1.39
CA ALA A 117 -13.82 4.66 -1.71
C ALA A 117 -14.12 4.50 -3.21
N LEU A 118 -13.20 4.95 -4.07
CA LEU A 118 -13.28 4.73 -5.52
C LEU A 118 -13.13 3.25 -5.87
N ALA A 119 -12.15 2.56 -5.31
CA ALA A 119 -11.95 1.12 -5.52
C ALA A 119 -13.18 0.31 -5.13
N LYS A 120 -13.80 0.61 -3.97
CA LYS A 120 -15.08 0.02 -3.55
C LYS A 120 -16.18 0.25 -4.58
N CYS A 121 -16.34 1.47 -5.05
CA CYS A 121 -17.34 1.78 -6.07
C CYS A 121 -17.10 0.98 -7.37
N LEU A 122 -15.85 0.90 -7.83
CA LEU A 122 -15.48 0.11 -9.01
C LEU A 122 -15.83 -1.38 -8.83
N CYS A 123 -15.54 -1.94 -7.64
CA CYS A 123 -15.87 -3.34 -7.33
C CYS A 123 -17.37 -3.58 -7.24
N GLU A 124 -18.14 -2.68 -6.66
CA GLU A 124 -19.61 -2.75 -6.68
C GLU A 124 -20.20 -2.64 -8.12
N GLN A 125 -19.47 -2.04 -9.06
CA GLN A 125 -19.85 -1.97 -10.47
C GLN A 125 -19.32 -3.12 -11.32
N GLY A 126 -18.48 -4.02 -10.79
CA GLY A 126 -18.04 -5.22 -11.48
C GLY A 126 -16.54 -5.43 -11.63
N ALA A 127 -15.69 -4.56 -11.05
CA ALA A 127 -14.27 -4.87 -10.93
C ALA A 127 -14.09 -6.08 -10.00
N THR A 128 -13.26 -7.04 -10.43
CA THR A 128 -13.11 -8.34 -9.77
C THR A 128 -11.87 -8.44 -8.90
N LEU A 129 -10.92 -7.52 -9.09
CA LEU A 129 -9.64 -7.52 -8.38
C LEU A 129 -9.12 -6.08 -8.24
N VAL A 130 -8.44 -5.80 -7.12
CA VAL A 130 -7.72 -4.55 -6.89
C VAL A 130 -6.30 -4.88 -6.45
N VAL A 131 -5.31 -4.29 -7.13
CA VAL A 131 -3.90 -4.33 -6.72
C VAL A 131 -3.56 -3.03 -6.01
N ASP A 132 -3.08 -3.12 -4.78
CA ASP A 132 -2.39 -2.02 -4.08
C ASP A 132 -0.90 -2.06 -4.45
N VAL A 133 -0.50 -1.13 -5.33
CA VAL A 133 0.85 -1.12 -5.93
C VAL A 133 1.93 -0.91 -4.87
N TYR A 134 1.69 0.02 -3.94
CA TYR A 134 2.72 0.36 -2.94
C TYR A 134 2.78 -0.59 -1.75
N ALA A 135 1.68 -1.25 -1.41
CA ALA A 135 1.68 -2.31 -0.40
C ALA A 135 2.06 -3.68 -0.99
N ALA A 136 2.24 -3.78 -2.31
CA ALA A 136 2.44 -5.04 -3.04
C ALA A 136 1.44 -6.10 -2.58
N ARG A 137 0.14 -5.82 -2.73
CA ARG A 137 -0.93 -6.72 -2.30
C ARG A 137 -2.09 -6.74 -3.30
N ALA A 138 -2.63 -7.93 -3.53
CA ALA A 138 -3.83 -8.12 -4.32
C ALA A 138 -5.05 -8.42 -3.44
N HIS A 139 -6.21 -7.84 -3.77
CA HIS A 139 -7.46 -8.00 -3.06
C HIS A 139 -8.56 -8.47 -4.01
N LEU A 140 -9.40 -9.41 -3.57
CA LEU A 140 -10.61 -9.76 -4.31
C LEU A 140 -11.59 -8.59 -4.36
N GLY A 141 -12.23 -8.39 -5.52
CA GLY A 141 -13.21 -7.32 -5.67
C GLY A 141 -14.37 -7.41 -4.67
N GLU A 142 -14.80 -8.61 -4.28
CA GLU A 142 -15.84 -8.82 -3.27
C GLU A 142 -15.40 -8.37 -1.87
N GLU A 143 -14.13 -8.53 -1.50
CA GLU A 143 -13.58 -8.04 -0.24
C GLU A 143 -13.55 -6.51 -0.22
N VAL A 144 -13.11 -5.89 -1.32
CA VAL A 144 -13.08 -4.43 -1.46
C VAL A 144 -14.50 -3.85 -1.48
N ALA A 145 -15.45 -4.48 -2.17
CA ALA A 145 -16.85 -4.07 -2.17
C ALA A 145 -17.49 -4.15 -0.77
N ALA A 146 -17.03 -5.08 0.07
CA ALA A 146 -17.51 -5.24 1.45
C ALA A 146 -16.91 -4.26 2.45
N LEU A 147 -15.95 -3.41 2.06
CA LEU A 147 -15.35 -2.42 2.97
C LEU A 147 -16.43 -1.49 3.54
N ALA A 148 -16.41 -1.29 4.86
CA ALA A 148 -17.33 -0.38 5.51
C ALA A 148 -16.93 1.08 5.26
N PRO A 149 -17.89 1.98 4.94
CA PRO A 149 -17.59 3.39 4.66
C PRO A 149 -16.95 4.15 5.81
N ASP A 150 -17.25 3.74 7.03
CA ASP A 150 -16.82 4.35 8.29
C ASP A 150 -15.79 3.49 9.05
N ARG A 151 -15.19 2.52 8.36
CA ARG A 151 -14.15 1.70 8.97
C ARG A 151 -13.03 2.56 9.52
N GLU A 152 -12.45 2.12 10.63
CA GLU A 152 -11.21 2.66 11.11
C GLU A 152 -10.05 2.21 10.19
N LEU A 153 -9.00 3.05 10.12
CA LEU A 153 -7.79 2.69 9.39
C LEU A 153 -7.10 1.51 10.09
N GLU A 154 -6.98 0.42 9.39
CA GLU A 154 -6.21 -0.75 9.84
C GLU A 154 -4.84 -0.73 9.18
N VAL A 155 -3.78 -0.44 9.95
CA VAL A 155 -2.42 -0.29 9.43
C VAL A 155 -1.98 -1.50 8.59
N MET A 156 -2.28 -2.72 9.05
CA MET A 156 -1.88 -3.94 8.34
C MET A 156 -2.76 -4.28 7.13
N HIS A 157 -3.77 -3.49 6.85
CA HIS A 157 -4.46 -3.50 5.57
C HIS A 157 -3.68 -2.66 4.54
N GLU A 158 -3.00 -1.62 4.99
CA GLU A 158 -2.30 -0.66 4.16
C GLU A 158 -0.79 -0.94 4.03
N VAL A 159 -0.22 -1.72 4.94
CA VAL A 159 1.22 -2.02 4.99
C VAL A 159 1.42 -3.53 5.01
N THR A 160 2.24 -4.02 4.09
CA THR A 160 2.65 -5.43 4.02
C THR A 160 4.04 -5.58 4.60
N LEU A 161 4.26 -6.66 5.34
CA LEU A 161 5.58 -7.03 5.87
C LEU A 161 6.10 -8.23 5.08
N PHE A 162 7.31 -8.10 4.57
CA PHE A 162 8.01 -9.14 3.83
C PHE A 162 9.16 -9.71 4.65
N PHE A 163 9.42 -10.98 4.45
CA PHE A 163 10.56 -11.71 5.02
C PHE A 163 11.17 -12.57 3.94
N ASP A 164 12.48 -12.53 3.79
CA ASP A 164 13.20 -13.42 2.89
C ASP A 164 14.57 -13.82 3.47
N GLU A 165 15.08 -14.97 3.04
CA GLU A 165 16.34 -15.50 3.52
C GLU A 165 17.50 -14.86 2.75
N THR A 166 18.51 -14.38 3.50
CA THR A 166 19.76 -13.87 2.94
C THR A 166 20.71 -15.02 2.60
N GLU A 167 21.72 -14.75 1.78
CA GLU A 167 22.78 -15.72 1.46
C GLU A 167 23.53 -16.22 2.72
N ALA A 168 23.50 -15.46 3.81
CA ALA A 168 24.13 -15.83 5.08
C ALA A 168 23.26 -16.77 5.94
N GLY A 169 22.03 -17.11 5.50
CA GLY A 169 21.10 -17.94 6.27
C GLY A 169 20.40 -17.21 7.42
N THR A 170 20.46 -15.87 7.42
CA THR A 170 19.65 -15.00 8.26
C THR A 170 18.44 -14.52 7.48
N LEU A 171 17.49 -13.82 8.12
CA LEU A 171 16.38 -13.18 7.44
C LEU A 171 16.62 -11.67 7.29
N ALA A 172 16.16 -11.13 6.18
CA ALA A 172 15.84 -9.73 6.01
C ALA A 172 14.32 -9.55 6.13
N ALA A 173 13.87 -8.47 6.77
CA ALA A 173 12.47 -8.12 6.87
C ALA A 173 12.27 -6.66 6.51
N TRP A 174 11.18 -6.36 5.76
CA TRP A 174 10.89 -4.97 5.36
C TRP A 174 9.40 -4.72 5.23
N SER A 175 9.02 -3.44 5.31
CA SER A 175 7.67 -2.97 5.03
C SER A 175 7.52 -2.54 3.57
N LEU A 176 6.30 -2.62 3.03
CA LEU A 176 5.85 -1.92 1.83
C LEU A 176 4.48 -1.30 2.09
N GLY A 177 4.29 -0.03 1.67
CA GLY A 177 3.04 0.71 1.83
C GLY A 177 3.16 1.96 2.70
N LEU A 178 4.26 2.16 3.43
CA LEU A 178 4.49 3.38 4.22
C LEU A 178 4.62 4.63 3.33
N ARG A 179 5.02 4.46 2.08
CA ARG A 179 5.03 5.52 1.07
C ARG A 179 3.67 6.20 0.91
N LYS A 180 2.55 5.48 1.08
CA LYS A 180 1.19 6.06 1.05
C LYS A 180 0.99 7.15 2.10
N PHE A 181 1.78 7.10 3.15
CA PHE A 181 1.72 8.00 4.29
C PHE A 181 2.86 9.05 4.30
N GLY A 182 3.64 9.14 3.21
CA GLY A 182 4.81 10.02 3.17
C GLY A 182 5.87 9.65 4.20
N ARG A 183 6.02 8.35 4.45
CA ARG A 183 6.99 7.79 5.41
C ARG A 183 7.90 6.80 4.71
N PRO A 184 9.19 6.71 5.12
CA PRO A 184 10.13 5.75 4.56
C PRO A 184 9.71 4.32 4.90
N GLU A 185 10.00 3.38 4.01
CA GLU A 185 9.91 1.97 4.33
C GLU A 185 10.97 1.58 5.37
N ILE A 186 10.70 0.57 6.17
CA ILE A 186 11.59 0.12 7.24
C ILE A 186 12.16 -1.25 6.90
N VAL A 187 13.47 -1.38 7.10
CA VAL A 187 14.23 -2.61 6.85
C VAL A 187 14.92 -3.05 8.15
N LEU A 188 14.87 -4.34 8.43
CA LEU A 188 15.66 -5.01 9.46
C LEU A 188 16.46 -6.13 8.80
N LEU A 189 17.73 -6.21 9.10
CA LEU A 189 18.67 -7.19 8.54
C LEU A 189 19.24 -8.11 9.64
N ASP A 190 19.90 -9.18 9.23
CA ASP A 190 20.59 -10.12 10.10
C ASP A 190 19.71 -10.73 11.20
N ILE A 191 18.43 -10.97 10.87
CA ILE A 191 17.46 -11.54 11.80
C ILE A 191 17.68 -13.05 11.90
N ALA A 192 17.83 -13.56 13.12
CA ALA A 192 17.85 -15.01 13.32
C ALA A 192 16.46 -15.61 12.99
N PRO A 193 16.37 -16.76 12.28
CA PRO A 193 15.07 -17.31 11.85
C PRO A 193 14.07 -17.55 12.98
N ASP A 194 14.55 -17.90 14.19
CA ASP A 194 13.71 -18.07 15.39
C ASP A 194 13.16 -16.75 15.95
N LYS A 195 13.61 -15.60 15.45
CA LYS A 195 13.16 -14.26 15.82
C LYS A 195 12.15 -13.63 14.84
N ALA A 196 11.77 -14.34 13.77
CA ALA A 196 10.87 -13.81 12.74
C ALA A 196 9.57 -13.23 13.31
N THR A 197 8.89 -13.96 14.21
CA THR A 197 7.63 -13.50 14.83
C THR A 197 7.82 -12.24 15.68
N GLU A 198 8.88 -12.18 16.49
CA GLU A 198 9.21 -11.01 17.31
C GLU A 198 9.48 -9.79 16.42
N THR A 199 10.22 -10.00 15.33
CA THR A 199 10.52 -8.97 14.34
C THR A 199 9.28 -8.48 13.61
N ALA A 200 8.35 -9.37 13.23
CA ALA A 200 7.09 -8.98 12.61
C ALA A 200 6.26 -8.07 13.53
N LEU A 201 6.20 -8.38 14.82
CA LEU A 201 5.52 -7.54 15.80
C LEU A 201 6.20 -6.17 15.94
N LEU A 202 7.52 -6.13 15.98
CA LEU A 202 8.28 -4.88 16.03
C LEU A 202 8.03 -4.01 14.80
N LEU A 203 8.15 -4.58 13.59
CA LEU A 203 7.89 -3.84 12.35
C LEU A 203 6.45 -3.33 12.28
N ARG A 204 5.47 -4.14 12.71
CA ARG A 204 4.07 -3.71 12.78
C ARG A 204 3.89 -2.49 13.69
N ASP A 205 4.52 -2.50 14.87
CA ASP A 205 4.39 -1.43 15.85
C ASP A 205 5.09 -0.14 15.35
N ILE A 206 6.25 -0.28 14.68
CA ILE A 206 6.92 0.84 14.02
C ILE A 206 6.06 1.38 12.88
N ALA A 207 5.52 0.52 12.02
CA ALA A 207 4.62 0.94 10.93
C ALA A 207 3.38 1.68 11.47
N ALA A 208 2.77 1.18 12.55
CA ALA A 208 1.64 1.85 13.19
C ALA A 208 2.00 3.26 13.70
N THR A 209 3.18 3.41 14.28
CA THR A 209 3.71 4.70 14.77
C THR A 209 3.94 5.68 13.62
N LEU A 210 4.52 5.23 12.52
CA LEU A 210 4.76 6.05 11.31
C LEU A 210 3.45 6.44 10.62
N VAL A 211 2.50 5.51 10.50
CA VAL A 211 1.16 5.78 9.96
C VAL A 211 0.39 6.75 10.85
N ALA A 212 0.54 6.66 12.18
CA ALA A 212 -0.03 7.62 13.12
C ALA A 212 0.53 9.05 12.97
N GLY A 213 1.65 9.22 12.24
CA GLY A 213 2.19 10.52 11.84
C GLY A 213 3.55 10.86 12.43
N GLU A 214 4.14 10.00 13.25
CA GLU A 214 5.53 10.19 13.70
C GLU A 214 6.53 10.08 12.56
N ARG A 215 7.76 10.54 12.81
CA ARG A 215 8.87 10.49 11.87
C ARG A 215 10.04 9.76 12.49
N ILE A 216 10.76 9.06 11.63
CA ILE A 216 12.07 8.51 11.92
C ILE A 216 13.02 9.05 10.85
N GLU A 217 14.14 9.65 11.30
CA GLU A 217 15.18 10.15 10.43
C GLU A 217 16.48 9.39 10.61
N PRO A 218 17.41 9.42 9.64
CA PRO A 218 18.73 8.87 9.83
C PRO A 218 19.43 9.47 11.07
N GLY A 219 19.88 8.60 11.97
CA GLY A 219 20.46 8.95 13.27
C GLY A 219 19.51 8.84 14.45
N ASP A 220 18.21 8.73 14.20
CA ASP A 220 17.23 8.53 15.28
C ASP A 220 17.36 7.14 15.89
N GLY A 221 17.04 7.07 17.16
CA GLY A 221 17.01 5.81 17.87
C GLY A 221 15.60 5.33 18.12
N VAL A 222 15.30 4.14 17.65
CA VAL A 222 14.02 3.43 17.84
C VAL A 222 14.16 2.47 19.01
N GLY A 223 13.34 2.66 20.06
CA GLY A 223 13.28 1.75 21.20
C GLY A 223 12.63 0.41 20.81
N VAL A 224 13.19 -0.70 21.24
CA VAL A 224 12.61 -2.03 21.05
C VAL A 224 12.16 -2.63 22.38
N PRO A 225 11.21 -3.61 22.38
CA PRO A 225 10.62 -4.14 23.62
C PRO A 225 11.59 -4.75 24.62
N ASP A 226 12.74 -5.24 24.16
CA ASP A 226 13.78 -5.81 25.00
C ASP A 226 14.69 -4.76 25.69
N GLY A 227 14.38 -3.47 25.51
CA GLY A 227 15.12 -2.34 26.08
C GLY A 227 16.33 -1.88 25.28
N ARG A 228 16.66 -2.54 24.17
CA ARG A 228 17.68 -2.05 23.22
C ARG A 228 17.15 -0.83 22.46
N ARG A 229 18.08 -0.14 21.81
CA ARG A 229 17.78 0.96 20.91
C ARG A 229 18.44 0.66 19.57
N LEU A 230 17.63 0.60 18.52
CA LEU A 230 18.11 0.51 17.15
C LEU A 230 18.34 1.92 16.62
N VAL A 231 19.32 2.11 15.77
CA VAL A 231 19.60 3.38 15.10
C VAL A 231 19.14 3.30 13.66
N ALA A 232 18.41 4.31 13.22
CA ALA A 232 17.98 4.42 11.84
C ALA A 232 19.12 4.93 10.94
N GLU A 233 19.36 4.24 9.84
CA GLU A 233 20.32 4.63 8.81
C GLU A 233 19.62 4.60 7.45
N ARG A 234 20.11 5.36 6.46
CA ARG A 234 19.60 5.23 5.08
C ARG A 234 19.89 3.82 4.57
N PHE A 235 18.85 3.18 4.03
CA PHE A 235 19.03 1.87 3.42
C PHE A 235 19.77 1.99 2.07
N ASP A 236 20.78 1.15 1.89
CA ASP A 236 21.47 0.95 0.61
C ASP A 236 21.01 -0.39 0.02
N PRO A 237 20.27 -0.40 -1.11
CA PRO A 237 19.83 -1.64 -1.76
C PRO A 237 20.97 -2.61 -2.10
N ALA A 238 22.17 -2.10 -2.36
CA ALA A 238 23.34 -2.94 -2.64
C ALA A 238 23.80 -3.76 -1.41
N SER A 239 23.43 -3.33 -0.20
CA SER A 239 23.77 -4.02 1.05
C SER A 239 22.91 -5.26 1.33
N ALA A 240 21.73 -5.36 0.71
CA ALA A 240 20.81 -6.48 0.86
C ALA A 240 19.97 -6.68 -0.41
N PRO A 241 20.51 -7.36 -1.43
CA PRO A 241 19.86 -7.53 -2.74
C PRO A 241 18.51 -8.26 -2.70
N VAL A 242 18.22 -9.01 -1.64
CA VAL A 242 16.94 -9.69 -1.42
C VAL A 242 15.81 -8.72 -1.11
N VAL A 243 16.13 -7.53 -0.59
CA VAL A 243 15.15 -6.50 -0.23
C VAL A 243 14.77 -5.70 -1.47
N SER A 244 13.51 -5.78 -1.89
CA SER A 244 12.97 -5.05 -3.04
C SER A 244 12.11 -3.90 -2.55
N ILE A 245 12.65 -2.68 -2.62
CA ILE A 245 11.96 -1.43 -2.23
C ILE A 245 12.18 -0.39 -3.30
N GLU A 246 11.11 0.27 -3.71
CA GLU A 246 11.15 1.46 -4.55
C GLU A 246 10.92 2.71 -3.69
N GLY A 247 11.89 3.61 -3.65
CA GLY A 247 11.83 4.87 -2.92
C GLY A 247 12.67 4.91 -1.65
N ASP A 248 12.29 5.80 -0.72
CA ASP A 248 13.03 6.01 0.52
C ASP A 248 12.81 4.87 1.51
N ALA A 249 13.92 4.37 2.07
CA ALA A 249 13.87 3.37 3.12
C ALA A 249 14.95 3.62 4.18
N LEU A 250 14.67 3.16 5.41
CA LEU A 250 15.59 3.19 6.53
C LEU A 250 15.88 1.77 7.01
N VAL A 251 17.15 1.44 7.22
CA VAL A 251 17.55 0.24 7.93
C VAL A 251 17.72 0.57 9.41
N LEU A 252 17.14 -0.27 10.27
CA LEU A 252 17.31 -0.17 11.72
C LEU A 252 18.32 -1.20 12.20
N ARG A 253 19.38 -0.73 12.89
CA ARG A 253 20.50 -1.55 13.37
C ARG A 253 20.81 -1.32 14.84
#